data_99903c79cc3e7359f0b804623f20dfbf
#
_entry.id   99903c79cc3e7359f0b804623f20dfbf
#
_cell.length_a   1.000
_cell.length_b   1.000
_cell.length_c   1.000
_cell.angle_alpha   90.00
_cell.angle_beta   90.00
_cell.angle_gamma   90.00
#
_symmetry.space_group_name_H-M   'P 1'
#
loop_
_entity.id
_entity.type
_entity.pdbx_description
1 polymer ?
#
loop_
_entity_poly.entity_id
_entity_poly.type
_entity_poly.pdbx_seq_one_letter_code
_entity_poly.pdbx_strand_id
1 'polypeptide(L)'
;GLVGVNGSGKSTLMKIIMNTLKATKGNVYLFGNKVTEYDKDVYKRISAIIETPIFYEELTIEKNLEIVCRYMDLNHKERIEEVKKLVGLHGVLKKKPKELSLGMRERVAIGRGLLNRPDLVILDEPTNGLDIIKIKEIIDLITNLKRERKTSFLISTHMLDKLEVLADRVGFLYNGSIGYELGGYDLIDEKRDYVKLVCDDVSKAAFVIEGKLGIKGYKVINNNVIRLYDLKEDYNKVIFELIKSGVFVESFNRNKRKLQEFFMDIISGGNIHD
;
A
#
# COMPACT_ATOMS: atom_id res chain seq x y z
N GLY A 1 -3.42 -2.17 -2.91
CA GLY A 1 -2.18 -1.39 -3.07
C GLY A 1 -1.56 -1.57 -4.44
N LEU A 2 -1.07 -0.49 -5.03
CA LEU A 2 -0.29 -0.52 -6.27
C LEU A 2 1.12 -0.03 -5.97
N VAL A 3 2.09 -0.93 -6.02
CA VAL A 3 3.49 -0.65 -5.67
C VAL A 3 4.35 -0.61 -6.91
N GLY A 4 5.31 0.29 -6.93
CA GLY A 4 6.30 0.38 -8.00
C GLY A 4 7.25 1.55 -7.80
N VAL A 5 8.42 1.46 -8.38
CA VAL A 5 9.39 2.57 -8.38
C VAL A 5 8.84 3.81 -9.08
N ASN A 6 9.45 4.95 -8.86
CA ASN A 6 9.07 6.16 -9.59
C ASN A 6 9.26 5.95 -11.09
N GLY A 7 8.28 6.40 -11.88
CA GLY A 7 8.26 6.18 -13.33
C GLY A 7 7.77 4.81 -13.81
N SER A 8 7.37 3.88 -12.92
CA SER A 8 6.86 2.56 -13.31
C SER A 8 5.51 2.57 -14.03
N GLY A 9 4.79 3.70 -14.02
CA GLY A 9 3.50 3.87 -14.70
C GLY A 9 2.27 3.87 -13.77
N LYS A 10 2.42 3.96 -12.43
CA LYS A 10 1.30 3.96 -11.47
C LYS A 10 0.25 5.03 -11.78
N SER A 11 0.65 6.29 -11.86
CA SER A 11 -0.25 7.42 -12.18
C SER A 11 -0.86 7.29 -13.58
N THR A 12 -0.09 6.78 -14.55
CA THR A 12 -0.58 6.51 -15.93
C THR A 12 -1.70 5.48 -15.91
N LEU A 13 -1.52 4.37 -15.17
CA LEU A 13 -2.54 3.34 -15.02
C LEU A 13 -3.81 3.91 -14.36
N MET A 14 -3.66 4.71 -13.30
CA MET A 14 -4.79 5.35 -12.63
C MET A 14 -5.53 6.34 -13.55
N LYS A 15 -4.80 7.11 -14.34
CA LYS A 15 -5.39 8.01 -15.36
C LYS A 15 -6.16 7.25 -16.43
N ILE A 16 -5.69 6.07 -16.85
CA ILE A 16 -6.39 5.19 -17.78
C ILE A 16 -7.67 4.64 -17.13
N ILE A 17 -7.62 4.18 -15.89
CA ILE A 17 -8.80 3.71 -15.16
C ILE A 17 -9.85 4.81 -15.07
N MET A 18 -9.44 6.06 -14.82
CA MET A 18 -10.33 7.23 -14.76
C MET A 18 -10.74 7.80 -16.13
N ASN A 19 -10.32 7.17 -17.22
CA ASN A 19 -10.56 7.63 -18.60
C ASN A 19 -10.08 9.08 -18.87
N THR A 20 -9.12 9.57 -18.09
CA THR A 20 -8.45 10.85 -18.33
C THR A 20 -7.26 10.69 -19.28
N LEU A 21 -6.83 9.46 -19.49
CA LEU A 21 -5.84 9.04 -20.49
C LEU A 21 -6.39 7.82 -21.24
N LYS A 22 -6.34 7.88 -22.58
CA LYS A 22 -6.85 6.80 -23.43
C LYS A 22 -5.85 5.63 -23.48
N ALA A 23 -6.33 4.41 -23.23
CA ALA A 23 -5.51 3.21 -23.41
C ALA A 23 -5.23 2.98 -24.91
N THR A 24 -3.99 2.64 -25.25
CA THR A 24 -3.61 2.30 -26.64
C THR A 24 -4.23 0.98 -27.07
N LYS A 25 -4.31 0.00 -26.16
CA LYS A 25 -4.94 -1.33 -26.36
C LYS A 25 -5.54 -1.83 -25.06
N GLY A 26 -6.45 -2.78 -25.16
CA GLY A 26 -7.10 -3.41 -24.01
C GLY A 26 -8.39 -2.71 -23.60
N ASN A 27 -8.94 -3.12 -22.45
CA ASN A 27 -10.22 -2.63 -21.93
C ASN A 27 -10.11 -2.40 -20.43
N VAL A 28 -10.88 -1.47 -19.90
CA VAL A 28 -11.06 -1.25 -18.47
C VAL A 28 -12.40 -1.86 -18.05
N TYR A 29 -12.40 -2.56 -16.93
CA TYR A 29 -13.61 -3.11 -16.31
C TYR A 29 -13.76 -2.53 -14.92
N LEU A 30 -14.90 -1.91 -14.63
CA LEU A 30 -15.22 -1.32 -13.33
C LEU A 30 -16.54 -1.94 -12.83
N PHE A 31 -16.54 -2.39 -11.58
CA PHE A 31 -17.71 -3.03 -10.97
C PHE A 31 -18.28 -4.18 -11.81
N GLY A 32 -17.39 -4.96 -12.46
CA GLY A 32 -17.76 -6.11 -13.30
C GLY A 32 -18.17 -5.76 -14.74
N ASN A 33 -18.29 -4.49 -15.09
CA ASN A 33 -18.70 -4.07 -16.43
C ASN A 33 -17.52 -3.44 -17.20
N LYS A 34 -17.44 -3.76 -18.50
CA LYS A 34 -16.54 -3.04 -19.41
C LYS A 34 -17.01 -1.59 -19.51
N VAL A 35 -16.10 -0.64 -19.30
CA VAL A 35 -16.42 0.78 -19.36
C VAL A 35 -15.83 1.46 -20.58
N THR A 36 -16.54 2.46 -21.04
CA THR A 36 -16.18 3.33 -22.16
C THR A 36 -16.18 4.80 -21.71
N GLU A 37 -15.77 5.70 -22.57
CA GLU A 37 -15.81 7.15 -22.31
C GLU A 37 -17.23 7.72 -22.12
N TYR A 38 -18.27 6.96 -22.47
CA TYR A 38 -19.67 7.37 -22.38
C TYR A 38 -20.36 6.95 -21.08
N ASP A 39 -19.74 6.08 -20.30
CA ASP A 39 -20.35 5.51 -19.08
C ASP A 39 -20.22 6.44 -17.86
N LYS A 40 -20.75 7.66 -17.98
CA LYS A 40 -20.64 8.72 -16.96
C LYS A 40 -21.12 8.28 -15.57
N ASP A 41 -22.14 7.44 -15.50
CA ASP A 41 -22.71 7.01 -14.22
C ASP A 41 -21.78 6.08 -13.45
N VAL A 42 -20.95 5.31 -14.13
CA VAL A 42 -19.90 4.50 -13.50
C VAL A 42 -18.87 5.40 -12.83
N TYR A 43 -18.46 6.47 -13.52
CA TYR A 43 -17.47 7.42 -12.99
C TYR A 43 -18.01 8.29 -11.83
N LYS A 44 -19.32 8.49 -11.72
CA LYS A 44 -19.93 9.12 -10.54
C LYS A 44 -19.74 8.30 -9.26
N ARG A 45 -19.51 6.99 -9.37
CA ARG A 45 -19.26 6.08 -8.26
C ARG A 45 -17.78 6.02 -7.85
N ILE A 46 -16.92 6.75 -8.55
CA ILE A 46 -15.47 6.74 -8.32
C ILE A 46 -15.02 8.14 -7.97
N SER A 47 -14.10 8.26 -7.05
CA SER A 47 -13.34 9.47 -6.80
C SER A 47 -11.86 9.20 -7.00
N ALA A 48 -11.13 10.16 -7.57
CA ALA A 48 -9.71 10.04 -7.78
C ALA A 48 -8.97 11.31 -7.36
N ILE A 49 -7.85 11.11 -6.66
CA ILE A 49 -6.86 12.12 -6.36
C ILE A 49 -5.57 11.62 -6.97
N ILE A 50 -5.25 12.11 -8.16
CA ILE A 50 -4.07 11.74 -8.92
C ILE A 50 -3.19 12.99 -9.00
N GLU A 51 -1.91 12.85 -8.61
CA GLU A 51 -0.98 13.97 -8.44
C GLU A 51 -1.41 14.93 -7.32
N THR A 52 -0.94 16.19 -7.37
CA THR A 52 -1.22 17.19 -6.33
C THR A 52 -2.66 17.67 -6.38
N PRO A 53 -3.38 17.68 -5.25
CA PRO A 53 -4.75 18.21 -5.20
C PRO A 53 -4.82 19.68 -5.58
N ILE A 54 -5.62 20.00 -6.59
CA ILE A 54 -5.86 21.37 -7.06
C ILE A 54 -7.09 21.95 -6.37
N PHE A 55 -6.97 23.18 -5.89
CA PHE A 55 -8.02 23.96 -5.28
C PHE A 55 -8.12 25.35 -5.90
N TYR A 56 -9.27 25.97 -5.77
CA TYR A 56 -9.44 27.41 -6.02
C TYR A 56 -8.81 28.16 -4.84
N GLU A 57 -7.57 28.60 -4.99
CA GLU A 57 -6.74 29.14 -3.90
C GLU A 57 -7.31 30.40 -3.22
N GLU A 58 -8.12 31.20 -3.95
CA GLU A 58 -8.74 32.42 -3.40
C GLU A 58 -10.09 32.17 -2.71
N LEU A 59 -10.64 30.96 -2.84
CA LEU A 59 -11.88 30.58 -2.17
C LEU A 59 -11.60 29.81 -0.87
N THR A 60 -12.54 29.90 0.07
CA THR A 60 -12.48 29.08 1.29
C THR A 60 -12.64 27.60 0.95
N ILE A 61 -12.21 26.72 1.88
CA ILE A 61 -12.40 25.27 1.74
C ILE A 61 -13.89 24.93 1.60
N GLU A 62 -14.76 25.57 2.37
CA GLU A 62 -16.21 25.39 2.25
C GLU A 62 -16.70 25.69 0.82
N LYS A 63 -16.26 26.80 0.24
CA LYS A 63 -16.63 27.15 -1.13
C LYS A 63 -16.06 26.18 -2.17
N ASN A 64 -14.83 25.70 -1.97
CA ASN A 64 -14.25 24.64 -2.81
C ASN A 64 -15.10 23.36 -2.79
N LEU A 65 -15.57 22.93 -1.61
CA LEU A 65 -16.44 21.76 -1.49
C LEU A 65 -17.86 22.03 -2.05
N GLU A 66 -18.40 23.24 -1.84
CA GLU A 66 -19.70 23.65 -2.37
C GLU A 66 -19.75 23.60 -3.90
N ILE A 67 -18.69 24.04 -4.59
CA ILE A 67 -18.59 23.98 -6.05
C ILE A 67 -18.74 22.53 -6.54
N VAL A 68 -18.05 21.58 -5.91
CA VAL A 68 -18.16 20.16 -6.28
C VAL A 68 -19.55 19.61 -6.02
N CYS A 69 -20.16 19.94 -4.86
CA CYS A 69 -21.53 19.53 -4.57
C CYS A 69 -22.51 20.04 -5.62
N ARG A 70 -22.39 21.30 -6.02
CA ARG A 70 -23.26 21.90 -7.05
C ARG A 70 -23.06 21.25 -8.42
N TYR A 71 -21.79 20.97 -8.80
CA TYR A 71 -21.50 20.28 -10.05
C TYR A 71 -22.10 18.86 -10.11
N MET A 72 -22.19 18.20 -8.96
CA MET A 72 -22.72 16.83 -8.82
C MET A 72 -24.21 16.78 -8.40
N ASP A 73 -24.87 17.93 -8.33
CA ASP A 73 -26.28 18.06 -7.91
C ASP A 73 -26.53 17.46 -6.50
N LEU A 74 -25.63 17.74 -5.56
CA LEU A 74 -25.69 17.25 -4.19
C LEU A 74 -26.16 18.34 -3.23
N ASN A 75 -26.87 17.94 -2.17
CA ASN A 75 -27.18 18.85 -1.05
C ASN A 75 -25.87 19.24 -0.31
N HIS A 76 -25.31 20.40 -0.66
CA HIS A 76 -24.01 20.85 -0.16
C HIS A 76 -23.94 20.98 1.36
N LYS A 77 -25.00 21.45 2.02
CA LYS A 77 -25.00 21.61 3.49
C LYS A 77 -24.84 20.27 4.20
N GLU A 78 -25.65 19.29 3.82
CA GLU A 78 -25.61 17.94 4.39
C GLU A 78 -24.27 17.24 4.10
N ARG A 79 -23.84 17.30 2.85
CA ARG A 79 -22.64 16.60 2.39
C ARG A 79 -21.35 17.16 3.00
N ILE A 80 -21.24 18.49 3.08
CA ILE A 80 -20.08 19.15 3.70
C ILE A 80 -20.02 18.84 5.20
N GLU A 81 -21.14 18.88 5.91
CA GLU A 81 -21.18 18.53 7.34
C GLU A 81 -20.83 17.05 7.59
N GLU A 82 -21.27 16.14 6.72
CA GLU A 82 -20.90 14.73 6.78
C GLU A 82 -19.39 14.56 6.58
N VAL A 83 -18.84 15.09 5.50
CA VAL A 83 -17.44 14.99 5.16
C VAL A 83 -16.54 15.67 6.19
N LYS A 84 -16.94 16.83 6.71
CA LYS A 84 -16.25 17.54 7.78
C LYS A 84 -16.01 16.66 9.01
N LYS A 85 -17.02 15.87 9.40
CA LYS A 85 -16.90 14.91 10.51
C LYS A 85 -15.99 13.73 10.14
N LEU A 86 -16.18 13.17 8.95
CA LEU A 86 -15.45 11.98 8.48
C LEU A 86 -13.95 12.20 8.40
N VAL A 87 -13.53 13.33 7.85
CA VAL A 87 -12.09 13.58 7.62
C VAL A 87 -11.50 14.62 8.57
N GLY A 88 -12.25 15.06 9.59
CA GLY A 88 -11.75 15.93 10.64
C GLY A 88 -11.45 17.37 10.20
N LEU A 89 -12.34 18.02 9.41
CA LEU A 89 -12.16 19.40 8.93
C LEU A 89 -12.68 20.48 9.91
N HIS A 90 -12.66 20.19 11.21
CA HIS A 90 -13.08 21.16 12.21
C HIS A 90 -12.16 22.40 12.20
N GLY A 91 -12.77 23.59 12.13
CA GLY A 91 -12.04 24.87 12.11
C GLY A 91 -11.31 25.20 10.80
N VAL A 92 -11.45 24.36 9.75
CA VAL A 92 -10.71 24.50 8.48
C VAL A 92 -11.59 25.07 7.36
N LEU A 93 -12.90 24.88 7.41
CA LEU A 93 -13.83 25.23 6.32
C LEU A 93 -13.77 26.71 5.90
N LYS A 94 -13.52 27.62 6.84
CA LYS A 94 -13.41 29.07 6.58
C LYS A 94 -12.04 29.53 6.09
N LYS A 95 -11.01 28.65 6.14
CA LYS A 95 -9.66 28.94 5.67
C LYS A 95 -9.57 28.80 4.16
N LYS A 96 -8.59 29.48 3.56
CA LYS A 96 -8.19 29.29 2.16
C LYS A 96 -7.17 28.15 2.06
N PRO A 97 -7.06 27.47 0.90
CA PRO A 97 -6.10 26.38 0.71
C PRO A 97 -4.65 26.75 1.05
N LYS A 98 -4.22 27.96 0.71
CA LYS A 98 -2.87 28.49 1.00
C LYS A 98 -2.54 28.59 2.48
N GLU A 99 -3.54 28.59 3.36
CA GLU A 99 -3.37 28.65 4.82
C GLU A 99 -3.25 27.25 5.46
N LEU A 100 -3.33 26.18 4.65
CA LEU A 100 -3.30 24.80 5.11
C LEU A 100 -1.92 24.18 4.98
N SER A 101 -1.55 23.35 5.96
CA SER A 101 -0.42 22.44 5.79
C SER A 101 -0.70 21.40 4.69
N LEU A 102 0.36 20.78 4.16
CA LEU A 102 0.24 19.74 3.12
C LEU A 102 -0.70 18.60 3.57
N GLY A 103 -0.52 18.07 4.78
CA GLY A 103 -1.38 17.00 5.31
C GLY A 103 -2.85 17.43 5.48
N MET A 104 -3.10 18.71 5.77
CA MET A 104 -4.46 19.22 5.84
C MET A 104 -5.07 19.41 4.45
N ARG A 105 -4.26 19.84 3.44
CA ARG A 105 -4.70 19.88 2.03
C ARG A 105 -5.07 18.48 1.55
N GLU A 106 -4.29 17.47 1.91
CA GLU A 106 -4.57 16.07 1.58
C GLU A 106 -5.88 15.58 2.21
N ARG A 107 -6.12 15.86 3.50
CA ARG A 107 -7.41 15.57 4.14
C ARG A 107 -8.59 16.24 3.45
N VAL A 108 -8.46 17.49 3.07
CA VAL A 108 -9.50 18.21 2.32
C VAL A 108 -9.73 17.56 0.97
N ALA A 109 -8.68 17.14 0.26
CA ALA A 109 -8.78 16.46 -1.02
C ALA A 109 -9.52 15.13 -0.89
N ILE A 110 -9.16 14.30 0.10
CA ILE A 110 -9.88 13.06 0.42
C ILE A 110 -11.35 13.37 0.75
N GLY A 111 -11.59 14.36 1.60
CA GLY A 111 -12.94 14.79 1.94
C GLY A 111 -13.75 15.23 0.72
N ARG A 112 -13.16 16.03 -0.17
CA ARG A 112 -13.77 16.42 -1.45
C ARG A 112 -14.16 15.18 -2.29
N GLY A 113 -13.29 14.19 -2.32
CA GLY A 113 -13.54 12.94 -3.02
C GLY A 113 -14.67 12.10 -2.40
N LEU A 114 -14.99 12.29 -1.13
CA LEU A 114 -16.07 11.57 -0.43
C LEU A 114 -17.45 12.22 -0.53
N LEU A 115 -17.56 13.42 -1.12
CA LEU A 115 -18.82 14.15 -1.22
C LEU A 115 -19.93 13.36 -1.92
N ASN A 116 -19.64 12.60 -2.93
CA ASN A 116 -20.58 11.78 -3.69
C ASN A 116 -20.76 10.35 -3.17
N ARG A 117 -20.17 9.98 -2.01
CA ARG A 117 -20.20 8.62 -1.43
C ARG A 117 -19.70 7.58 -2.44
N PRO A 118 -18.47 7.68 -2.93
CA PRO A 118 -17.96 6.78 -3.95
C PRO A 118 -17.83 5.34 -3.43
N ASP A 119 -18.01 4.37 -4.33
CA ASP A 119 -17.72 2.97 -4.06
C ASP A 119 -16.21 2.68 -4.14
N LEU A 120 -15.49 3.46 -4.96
CA LEU A 120 -14.04 3.37 -5.15
C LEU A 120 -13.38 4.74 -5.03
N VAL A 121 -12.33 4.83 -4.22
CA VAL A 121 -11.45 6.00 -4.13
C VAL A 121 -10.05 5.62 -4.62
N ILE A 122 -9.53 6.37 -5.58
CA ILE A 122 -8.19 6.20 -6.13
C ILE A 122 -7.29 7.30 -5.56
N LEU A 123 -6.19 6.91 -4.92
CA LEU A 123 -5.23 7.81 -4.30
C LEU A 123 -3.82 7.56 -4.86
N ASP A 124 -3.25 8.56 -5.50
CA ASP A 124 -1.90 8.48 -6.03
C ASP A 124 -0.91 9.11 -5.04
N GLU A 125 -0.08 8.27 -4.41
CA GLU A 125 0.93 8.67 -3.41
C GLU A 125 0.39 9.59 -2.29
N PRO A 126 -0.72 9.27 -1.60
CA PRO A 126 -1.42 10.19 -0.68
C PRO A 126 -0.61 10.58 0.57
N THR A 127 0.54 9.96 0.77
CA THR A 127 1.42 10.23 1.92
C THR A 127 2.73 10.88 1.52
N ASN A 128 2.91 11.18 0.23
CA ASN A 128 4.15 11.76 -0.26
C ASN A 128 4.38 13.18 0.28
N GLY A 129 5.60 13.45 0.76
CA GLY A 129 5.96 14.77 1.33
C GLY A 129 5.37 15.07 2.71
N LEU A 130 4.69 14.11 3.35
CA LEU A 130 4.17 14.26 4.71
C LEU A 130 5.19 13.77 5.76
N ASP A 131 5.15 14.38 6.95
CA ASP A 131 5.86 13.87 8.11
C ASP A 131 5.23 12.59 8.67
N ILE A 132 5.95 11.86 9.52
CA ILE A 132 5.55 10.55 10.07
C ILE A 132 4.19 10.63 10.79
N ILE A 133 3.93 11.72 11.51
CA ILE A 133 2.67 11.90 12.26
C ILE A 133 1.50 12.04 11.27
N LYS A 134 1.68 12.88 10.24
CA LYS A 134 0.66 13.11 9.22
C LYS A 134 0.40 11.89 8.36
N ILE A 135 1.44 11.12 8.04
CA ILE A 135 1.30 9.82 7.36
C ILE A 135 0.39 8.91 8.18
N LYS A 136 0.65 8.76 9.48
CA LYS A 136 -0.19 7.94 10.36
C LYS A 136 -1.64 8.42 10.37
N GLU A 137 -1.87 9.73 10.48
CA GLU A 137 -3.21 10.31 10.46
C GLU A 137 -3.98 9.99 9.16
N ILE A 138 -3.32 9.99 8.00
CA ILE A 138 -3.94 9.62 6.70
C ILE A 138 -4.22 8.12 6.64
N ILE A 139 -3.31 7.28 7.11
CA ILE A 139 -3.49 5.82 7.19
C ILE A 139 -4.68 5.46 8.07
N ASP A 140 -4.77 6.06 9.27
CA ASP A 140 -5.87 5.84 10.21
C ASP A 140 -7.21 6.30 9.60
N LEU A 141 -7.22 7.43 8.91
CA LEU A 141 -8.38 7.94 8.18
C LEU A 141 -8.88 6.94 7.13
N ILE A 142 -7.99 6.47 6.25
CA ILE A 142 -8.33 5.51 5.19
C ILE A 142 -8.84 4.19 5.80
N THR A 143 -8.17 3.69 6.84
CA THR A 143 -8.56 2.46 7.54
C THR A 143 -9.98 2.58 8.12
N ASN A 144 -10.31 3.71 8.75
CA ASN A 144 -11.64 3.96 9.30
C ASN A 144 -12.70 4.04 8.19
N LEU A 145 -12.42 4.77 7.12
CA LEU A 145 -13.33 4.88 5.97
C LEU A 145 -13.61 3.51 5.31
N LYS A 146 -12.58 2.69 5.12
CA LYS A 146 -12.70 1.32 4.61
C LYS A 146 -13.64 0.49 5.48
N ARG A 147 -13.48 0.55 6.80
CA ARG A 147 -14.29 -0.22 7.75
C ARG A 147 -15.72 0.27 7.85
N GLU A 148 -15.93 1.58 7.97
CA GLU A 148 -17.25 2.16 8.27
C GLU A 148 -18.13 2.32 7.05
N ARG A 149 -17.53 2.60 5.89
CA ARG A 149 -18.26 2.95 4.67
C ARG A 149 -18.28 1.87 3.60
N LYS A 150 -17.51 0.77 3.79
CA LYS A 150 -17.32 -0.27 2.76
C LYS A 150 -16.79 0.29 1.43
N THR A 151 -16.15 1.47 1.47
CA THR A 151 -15.53 2.07 0.30
C THR A 151 -14.25 1.31 -0.02
N SER A 152 -14.08 0.94 -1.28
CA SER A 152 -12.83 0.37 -1.79
C SER A 152 -11.80 1.46 -2.05
N PHE A 153 -10.53 1.16 -1.84
CA PHE A 153 -9.43 2.08 -2.11
C PHE A 153 -8.42 1.43 -3.05
N LEU A 154 -8.00 2.16 -4.09
CA LEU A 154 -6.83 1.85 -4.89
C LEU A 154 -5.75 2.90 -4.55
N ILE A 155 -4.69 2.47 -3.89
CA ILE A 155 -3.65 3.36 -3.38
C ILE A 155 -2.33 3.02 -4.03
N SER A 156 -1.71 3.98 -4.73
CA SER A 156 -0.33 3.85 -5.17
C SER A 156 0.62 4.32 -4.07
N THR A 157 1.74 3.65 -3.95
CA THR A 157 2.87 4.13 -3.14
C THR A 157 4.16 3.41 -3.50
N HIS A 158 5.27 4.06 -3.21
CA HIS A 158 6.60 3.44 -3.17
C HIS A 158 6.99 3.00 -1.74
N MET A 159 6.17 3.34 -0.73
CA MET A 159 6.40 3.04 0.70
C MET A 159 5.62 1.79 1.10
N LEU A 160 6.23 0.63 0.91
CA LEU A 160 5.61 -0.69 1.13
C LEU A 160 5.15 -0.94 2.57
N ASP A 161 5.89 -0.43 3.55
CA ASP A 161 5.56 -0.56 4.96
C ASP A 161 4.19 0.05 5.32
N LYS A 162 3.75 1.06 4.56
CA LYS A 162 2.43 1.70 4.74
C LYS A 162 1.30 0.85 4.17
N LEU A 163 1.55 0.17 3.05
CA LEU A 163 0.56 -0.73 2.46
C LEU A 163 0.35 -2.00 3.27
N GLU A 164 1.35 -2.47 4.02
CA GLU A 164 1.22 -3.63 4.90
C GLU A 164 0.05 -3.54 5.87
N VAL A 165 -0.28 -2.32 6.28
CA VAL A 165 -1.39 -2.05 7.22
C VAL A 165 -2.72 -1.87 6.50
N LEU A 166 -2.70 -1.30 5.28
CA LEU A 166 -3.90 -0.86 4.59
C LEU A 166 -4.46 -1.89 3.60
N ALA A 167 -3.57 -2.61 2.89
CA ALA A 167 -3.95 -3.35 1.72
C ALA A 167 -4.39 -4.78 2.03
N ASP A 168 -5.49 -5.20 1.39
CA ASP A 168 -5.93 -6.60 1.32
C ASP A 168 -5.32 -7.31 0.11
N ARG A 169 -4.93 -6.55 -0.92
CA ARG A 169 -4.27 -7.01 -2.14
C ARG A 169 -3.20 -6.00 -2.56
N VAL A 170 -2.08 -6.49 -3.07
CA VAL A 170 -0.97 -5.65 -3.54
C VAL A 170 -0.55 -6.10 -4.93
N GLY A 171 -0.60 -5.18 -5.89
CA GLY A 171 -0.05 -5.37 -7.24
C GLY A 171 1.31 -4.67 -7.35
N PHE A 172 2.30 -5.38 -7.88
CA PHE A 172 3.66 -4.88 -8.07
C PHE A 172 3.86 -4.48 -9.53
N LEU A 173 3.95 -3.16 -9.76
CA LEU A 173 4.16 -2.58 -11.08
C LEU A 173 5.65 -2.36 -11.33
N TYR A 174 6.20 -3.09 -12.28
CA TYR A 174 7.60 -3.02 -12.67
C TYR A 174 7.71 -3.01 -14.20
N ASN A 175 8.54 -2.14 -14.76
CA ASN A 175 8.74 -1.97 -16.21
C ASN A 175 7.42 -1.87 -17.01
N GLY A 176 6.43 -1.14 -16.48
CA GLY A 176 5.15 -0.93 -17.15
C GLY A 176 4.17 -2.11 -17.11
N SER A 177 4.50 -3.18 -16.40
CA SER A 177 3.66 -4.37 -16.25
C SER A 177 3.40 -4.68 -14.78
N ILE A 178 2.20 -5.21 -14.45
CA ILE A 178 1.96 -5.81 -13.14
C ILE A 178 2.54 -7.23 -13.21
N GLY A 179 3.78 -7.37 -12.69
CA GLY A 179 4.51 -8.65 -12.72
C GLY A 179 4.06 -9.61 -11.63
N TYR A 180 3.49 -9.09 -10.55
CA TYR A 180 3.08 -9.89 -9.40
C TYR A 180 1.88 -9.27 -8.69
N GLU A 181 1.00 -10.13 -8.17
CA GLU A 181 -0.12 -9.73 -7.35
C GLU A 181 -0.22 -10.65 -6.14
N LEU A 182 -0.27 -10.07 -4.95
CA LEU A 182 -0.48 -10.77 -3.70
C LEU A 182 -1.80 -10.36 -3.09
N GLY A 183 -2.58 -11.32 -2.59
CA GLY A 183 -3.83 -11.04 -1.91
C GLY A 183 -4.30 -12.19 -1.03
N GLY A 184 -5.11 -11.89 -0.02
CA GLY A 184 -5.65 -12.90 0.86
C GLY A 184 -4.59 -13.73 1.58
N TYR A 185 -4.63 -15.05 1.41
CA TYR A 185 -3.69 -15.98 2.06
C TYR A 185 -2.26 -15.80 1.59
N ASP A 186 -2.03 -15.52 0.30
CA ASP A 186 -0.67 -15.34 -0.24
C ASP A 186 0.03 -14.15 0.40
N LEU A 187 -0.70 -13.04 0.61
CA LEU A 187 -0.18 -11.87 1.30
C LEU A 187 0.18 -12.16 2.77
N ILE A 188 -0.59 -13.04 3.43
CA ILE A 188 -0.32 -13.49 4.80
C ILE A 188 0.87 -14.43 4.81
N ASP A 189 0.96 -15.36 3.87
CA ASP A 189 2.03 -16.34 3.77
C ASP A 189 3.37 -15.67 3.44
N GLU A 190 3.40 -14.70 2.54
CA GLU A 190 4.62 -13.94 2.24
C GLU A 190 5.10 -13.06 3.40
N LYS A 191 4.22 -12.76 4.37
CA LYS A 191 4.58 -12.10 5.64
C LYS A 191 5.00 -13.08 6.74
N ARG A 192 5.25 -14.37 6.42
CA ARG A 192 5.64 -15.37 7.43
C ARG A 192 6.87 -14.91 8.19
N ASP A 193 6.77 -15.11 9.49
CA ASP A 193 7.92 -14.92 10.38
C ASP A 193 9.03 -15.92 10.01
N TYR A 194 10.25 -15.46 10.02
CA TYR A 194 11.42 -16.31 9.87
C TYR A 194 12.44 -16.02 10.96
N VAL A 195 13.30 -16.99 11.21
CA VAL A 195 14.47 -16.77 12.05
C VAL A 195 15.67 -16.51 11.15
N LYS A 196 16.29 -15.34 11.33
CA LYS A 196 17.53 -14.98 10.64
C LYS A 196 18.70 -15.50 11.46
N LEU A 197 19.43 -16.45 10.90
CA LEU A 197 20.72 -16.91 11.39
C LEU A 197 21.82 -16.17 10.61
N VAL A 198 22.73 -15.53 11.34
CA VAL A 198 23.98 -14.99 10.79
C VAL A 198 25.11 -15.83 11.37
N CYS A 199 25.96 -16.41 10.50
CA CYS A 199 27.02 -17.30 10.90
C CYS A 199 28.23 -17.19 9.95
N ASP A 200 29.36 -17.72 10.40
CA ASP A 200 30.63 -17.72 9.66
C ASP A 200 30.68 -18.73 8.49
N ASP A 201 30.03 -19.87 8.66
CA ASP A 201 30.01 -20.95 7.67
C ASP A 201 28.59 -21.44 7.39
N VAL A 202 28.00 -20.87 6.34
CA VAL A 202 26.63 -21.17 5.90
C VAL A 202 26.50 -22.62 5.42
N SER A 203 27.49 -23.17 4.76
CA SER A 203 27.45 -24.55 4.24
C SER A 203 27.39 -25.56 5.38
N LYS A 204 28.21 -25.36 6.39
CA LYS A 204 28.26 -26.19 7.57
C LYS A 204 26.97 -26.01 8.41
N ALA A 205 26.49 -24.77 8.54
CA ALA A 205 25.24 -24.50 9.23
C ALA A 205 24.05 -25.19 8.53
N ALA A 206 23.93 -25.10 7.21
CA ALA A 206 22.89 -25.76 6.43
C ALA A 206 22.92 -27.28 6.61
N PHE A 207 24.11 -27.89 6.58
CA PHE A 207 24.27 -29.32 6.86
C PHE A 207 23.77 -29.73 8.26
N VAL A 208 24.03 -28.91 9.28
CA VAL A 208 23.54 -29.17 10.66
C VAL A 208 22.02 -28.98 10.73
N ILE A 209 21.49 -27.92 10.13
CA ILE A 209 20.07 -27.60 10.12
C ILE A 209 19.26 -28.73 9.46
N GLU A 210 19.68 -29.18 8.30
CA GLU A 210 18.98 -30.23 7.56
C GLU A 210 19.30 -31.63 8.11
N GLY A 211 20.60 -31.94 8.26
CA GLY A 211 21.04 -33.30 8.57
C GLY A 211 20.84 -33.70 10.03
N LYS A 212 21.10 -32.81 11.00
CA LYS A 212 20.98 -33.13 12.44
C LYS A 212 19.65 -32.70 13.04
N LEU A 213 19.10 -31.56 12.62
CA LEU A 213 17.88 -31.02 13.19
C LEU A 213 16.63 -31.37 12.36
N GLY A 214 16.80 -31.86 11.11
CA GLY A 214 15.68 -32.24 10.24
C GLY A 214 14.84 -31.06 9.76
N ILE A 215 15.36 -29.84 9.88
CA ILE A 215 14.65 -28.61 9.46
C ILE A 215 14.82 -28.43 7.95
N LYS A 216 13.74 -28.59 7.20
CA LYS A 216 13.74 -28.48 5.73
C LYS A 216 13.34 -27.09 5.24
N GLY A 217 12.61 -26.31 6.06
CA GLY A 217 12.12 -24.97 5.70
C GLY A 217 13.20 -23.91 5.92
N TYR A 218 14.25 -23.89 5.09
CA TYR A 218 15.25 -22.84 5.17
C TYR A 218 15.67 -22.35 3.79
N LYS A 219 16.21 -21.13 3.70
CA LYS A 219 16.80 -20.54 2.50
C LYS A 219 18.14 -19.89 2.83
N VAL A 220 19.16 -20.23 2.07
CA VAL A 220 20.45 -19.53 2.09
C VAL A 220 20.30 -18.22 1.31
N ILE A 221 20.59 -17.11 1.96
CA ILE A 221 20.43 -15.77 1.36
C ILE A 221 21.76 -15.29 0.77
N ASN A 222 22.84 -15.48 1.51
CA ASN A 222 24.20 -15.14 1.09
C ASN A 222 25.22 -15.95 1.89
N ASN A 223 26.50 -15.61 1.78
CA ASN A 223 27.62 -16.37 2.37
C ASN A 223 27.63 -16.41 3.91
N ASN A 224 26.79 -15.63 4.59
CA ASN A 224 26.75 -15.59 6.06
C ASN A 224 25.34 -15.58 6.64
N VAL A 225 24.26 -15.66 5.82
CA VAL A 225 22.87 -15.55 6.27
C VAL A 225 22.03 -16.71 5.79
N ILE A 226 21.34 -17.37 6.74
CA ILE A 226 20.28 -18.35 6.49
C ILE A 226 18.97 -17.81 7.09
N ARG A 227 17.85 -17.97 6.35
CA ARG A 227 16.49 -17.77 6.88
C ARG A 227 15.86 -19.13 7.14
N LEU A 228 15.32 -19.32 8.34
CA LEU A 228 14.60 -20.51 8.77
C LEU A 228 13.12 -20.16 8.88
N TYR A 229 12.27 -20.84 8.11
CA TYR A 229 10.84 -20.66 8.08
C TYR A 229 10.15 -21.72 8.94
N ASP A 230 9.02 -21.36 9.56
CA ASP A 230 8.19 -22.29 10.35
C ASP A 230 8.97 -23.09 11.41
N LEU A 231 9.96 -22.44 12.04
CA LEU A 231 10.79 -23.08 13.06
C LEU A 231 9.93 -23.47 14.26
N LYS A 232 9.66 -24.76 14.41
CA LYS A 232 8.93 -25.38 15.53
C LYS A 232 9.85 -25.79 16.67
N GLU A 233 11.13 -25.88 16.36
CA GLU A 233 12.15 -26.31 17.32
C GLU A 233 12.46 -25.21 18.35
N ASP A 234 12.93 -25.63 19.53
CA ASP A 234 13.44 -24.69 20.52
C ASP A 234 14.70 -23.98 19.96
N TYR A 235 14.67 -22.66 19.96
CA TYR A 235 15.77 -21.81 19.50
C TYR A 235 17.10 -22.15 20.15
N ASN A 236 17.07 -22.43 21.47
CA ASN A 236 18.26 -22.81 22.25
C ASN A 236 18.87 -24.14 21.73
N LYS A 237 18.02 -25.10 21.37
CA LYS A 237 18.45 -26.39 20.83
C LYS A 237 19.14 -26.19 19.46
N VAL A 238 18.58 -25.34 18.60
CA VAL A 238 19.15 -25.06 17.29
C VAL A 238 20.51 -24.38 17.44
N ILE A 239 20.60 -23.34 18.25
CA ILE A 239 21.87 -22.62 18.52
C ILE A 239 22.90 -23.57 19.12
N PHE A 240 22.51 -24.40 20.08
CA PHE A 240 23.40 -25.35 20.73
C PHE A 240 24.01 -26.36 19.75
N GLU A 241 23.19 -26.95 18.88
CA GLU A 241 23.68 -27.90 17.87
C GLU A 241 24.59 -27.26 16.82
N LEU A 242 24.32 -26.01 16.42
CA LEU A 242 25.19 -25.22 15.54
C LEU A 242 26.57 -24.99 16.20
N ILE A 243 26.60 -24.48 17.43
CA ILE A 243 27.85 -24.20 18.16
C ILE A 243 28.62 -25.49 18.43
N LYS A 244 27.94 -26.55 18.87
CA LYS A 244 28.55 -27.89 19.10
C LYS A 244 29.16 -28.45 17.82
N SER A 245 28.62 -28.10 16.67
CA SER A 245 29.16 -28.51 15.36
C SER A 245 30.26 -27.57 14.87
N GLY A 246 30.67 -26.57 15.66
CA GLY A 246 31.75 -25.63 15.34
C GLY A 246 31.33 -24.57 14.33
N VAL A 247 30.06 -24.17 14.29
CA VAL A 247 29.57 -22.99 13.57
C VAL A 247 29.57 -21.83 14.55
N PHE A 248 30.19 -20.72 14.19
CA PHE A 248 30.11 -19.49 14.97
C PHE A 248 28.82 -18.75 14.63
N VAL A 249 27.92 -18.61 15.61
CA VAL A 249 26.64 -17.92 15.47
C VAL A 249 26.81 -16.47 15.93
N GLU A 250 26.77 -15.54 14.99
CA GLU A 250 26.83 -14.10 15.26
C GLU A 250 25.48 -13.58 15.77
N SER A 251 24.40 -13.98 15.11
CA SER A 251 23.05 -13.63 15.55
C SER A 251 22.01 -14.67 15.14
N PHE A 252 20.94 -14.81 15.98
CA PHE A 252 19.83 -15.72 15.76
C PHE A 252 18.55 -15.03 16.23
N ASN A 253 17.86 -14.34 15.32
CA ASN A 253 16.77 -13.45 15.66
C ASN A 253 15.53 -13.75 14.83
N ARG A 254 14.36 -13.72 15.52
CA ARG A 254 13.06 -13.78 14.82
C ARG A 254 12.80 -12.47 14.11
N ASN A 255 12.51 -12.54 12.83
CA ASN A 255 12.17 -11.41 11.98
C ASN A 255 10.83 -11.66 11.31
N LYS A 256 10.11 -10.57 11.06
CA LYS A 256 8.95 -10.58 10.16
C LYS A 256 9.43 -10.25 8.76
N ARG A 257 9.03 -11.06 7.78
CA ARG A 257 9.28 -10.72 6.37
C ARG A 257 8.46 -9.50 6.01
N LYS A 258 9.12 -8.47 5.50
CA LYS A 258 8.45 -7.25 5.06
C LYS A 258 8.14 -7.34 3.56
N LEU A 259 7.03 -6.77 3.12
CA LEU A 259 6.71 -6.64 1.69
C LEU A 259 7.84 -5.97 0.90
N GLN A 260 8.64 -5.12 1.55
CA GLN A 260 9.79 -4.49 0.93
C GLN A 260 10.88 -5.51 0.53
N GLU A 261 11.13 -6.54 1.35
CA GLU A 261 12.10 -7.58 1.02
C GLU A 261 11.60 -8.42 -0.16
N PHE A 262 10.32 -8.76 -0.17
CA PHE A 262 9.67 -9.45 -1.28
C PHE A 262 9.76 -8.65 -2.59
N PHE A 263 9.49 -7.35 -2.53
CA PHE A 263 9.60 -6.48 -3.72
C PHE A 263 11.03 -6.37 -4.24
N MET A 264 12.02 -6.32 -3.35
CA MET A 264 13.44 -6.31 -3.76
C MET A 264 13.85 -7.64 -4.40
N ASP A 265 13.34 -8.77 -3.91
CA ASP A 265 13.56 -10.08 -4.53
C ASP A 265 12.99 -10.13 -5.96
N ILE A 266 11.78 -9.56 -6.18
CA ILE A 266 11.17 -9.45 -7.54
C ILE A 266 12.05 -8.61 -8.48
N ILE A 267 12.48 -7.42 -8.04
CA ILE A 267 13.26 -6.49 -8.88
C ILE A 267 14.64 -7.08 -9.22
N SER A 268 15.27 -7.79 -8.28
CA SER A 268 16.59 -8.38 -8.47
C SER A 268 16.59 -9.66 -9.33
N GLY A 269 15.44 -10.08 -9.86
CA GLY A 269 15.31 -11.29 -10.69
C GLY A 269 15.42 -12.59 -9.89
N GLY A 270 15.22 -12.54 -8.57
CA GLY A 270 15.13 -13.72 -7.72
C GLY A 270 13.93 -14.57 -8.12
N ASN A 271 14.15 -15.85 -8.43
CA ASN A 271 13.07 -16.82 -8.61
C ASN A 271 12.26 -16.91 -7.32
N ILE A 272 10.99 -16.48 -7.37
CA ILE A 272 10.08 -16.46 -6.21
C ILE A 272 9.44 -17.86 -5.99
N HIS A 273 9.74 -18.80 -6.87
CA HIS A 273 9.13 -20.13 -6.92
C HIS A 273 10.14 -21.30 -6.76
N ASP A 274 11.19 -21.13 -5.93
CA ASP A 274 11.99 -22.28 -5.47
C ASP A 274 12.06 -22.32 -3.93
#